data_98116e9d49b9ad56ff2fd62287100495
#
_entry.id   98116e9d49b9ad56ff2fd62287100495
#
_cell.length_a   1.000
_cell.length_b   1.000
_cell.length_c   1.000
_cell.angle_alpha   90.00
_cell.angle_beta   90.00
_cell.angle_gamma   90.00
#
_symmetry.space_group_name_H-M   'P 1'
#
loop_
_entity.id
_entity.type
_entity.pdbx_description
1 polymer ?
#
loop_
_entity_poly.entity_id
_entity_poly.type
_entity_poly.pdbx_seq_one_letter_code
_entity_poly.pdbx_strand_id
1 'polypeptide(L)'
;MVFQKAKERENGAWVPGLWRLEVANVLQMNVNRRRHRTTFRDAALADLALLPIHLDGDTDRHAWDETLRLAERHELTVYDAAYLELALRRKIALATLDRQLRAAAAREGVQLLGA
;
A
#
# COMPACT_ATOMS: atom_id res chain seq x y z
N MET A 1 -5.18 4.54 -1.76
CA MET A 1 -4.22 3.46 -2.07
C MET A 1 -2.82 3.93 -1.73
N VAL A 2 -2.08 3.13 -1.06
CA VAL A 2 -0.71 3.46 -0.66
C VAL A 2 0.23 2.36 -1.13
N PHE A 3 1.49 2.72 -1.38
CA PHE A 3 2.52 1.74 -1.69
C PHE A 3 3.88 2.28 -1.25
N GLN A 4 4.88 1.39 -1.21
CA GLN A 4 6.21 1.72 -0.73
C GLN A 4 7.19 1.72 -1.87
N LYS A 5 8.09 2.68 -1.86
CA LYS A 5 9.16 2.77 -2.83
C LYS A 5 10.40 2.08 -2.28
N ALA A 6 10.98 1.22 -3.07
CA ALA A 6 12.22 0.52 -2.69
C ALA A 6 13.39 1.51 -2.54
N LYS A 7 14.41 1.08 -1.80
CA LYS A 7 15.66 1.83 -1.72
C LYS A 7 16.31 1.94 -3.10
N GLU A 8 17.19 2.91 -3.25
CA GLU A 8 17.84 3.24 -4.53
C GLU A 8 18.41 2.08 -5.32
N ARG A 9 18.83 1.00 -4.66
CA ARG A 9 19.40 -0.17 -5.34
C ARG A 9 18.36 -1.07 -6.01
N GLU A 10 17.11 -0.92 -5.63
CA GLU A 10 16.01 -1.74 -6.14
C GLU A 10 15.03 -0.81 -6.84
N ASN A 11 14.92 -0.95 -8.14
CA ASN A 11 13.94 -0.18 -8.89
C ASN A 11 12.54 -0.74 -8.62
N GLY A 12 11.59 0.16 -8.34
CA GLY A 12 10.21 -0.21 -8.19
C GLY A 12 9.65 0.06 -6.80
N ALA A 13 8.47 -0.46 -6.59
CA ALA A 13 7.73 -0.30 -5.35
C ALA A 13 7.40 -1.66 -4.74
N TRP A 14 7.29 -1.70 -3.41
CA TRP A 14 6.81 -2.88 -2.69
C TRP A 14 5.44 -2.59 -2.13
N VAL A 15 4.56 -3.57 -2.19
CA VAL A 15 3.20 -3.47 -1.68
C VAL A 15 2.83 -4.73 -0.90
N PRO A 16 1.92 -4.63 0.08
CA PRO A 16 1.41 -5.82 0.77
C PRO A 16 0.73 -6.79 -0.20
N GLY A 17 0.65 -8.06 0.18
CA GLY A 17 0.10 -9.11 -0.67
C GLY A 17 -1.35 -8.90 -1.09
N LEU A 18 -2.09 -8.05 -0.38
CA LEU A 18 -3.49 -7.75 -0.71
C LEU A 18 -3.66 -6.63 -1.77
N TRP A 19 -2.58 -6.01 -2.21
CA TRP A 19 -2.64 -4.81 -3.06
C TRP A 19 -3.43 -5.00 -4.36
N ARG A 20 -3.26 -6.13 -5.03
CA ARG A 20 -3.99 -6.38 -6.29
C ARG A 20 -5.50 -6.42 -6.06
N LEU A 21 -5.93 -7.00 -4.95
CA LEU A 21 -7.35 -7.02 -4.61
C LEU A 21 -7.86 -5.64 -4.28
N GLU A 22 -7.08 -4.84 -3.56
CA GLU A 22 -7.46 -3.47 -3.24
C GLU A 22 -7.62 -2.62 -4.50
N VAL A 23 -6.66 -2.69 -5.41
CA VAL A 23 -6.72 -1.94 -6.68
C VAL A 23 -7.94 -2.38 -7.50
N ALA A 24 -8.12 -3.69 -7.65
CA ALA A 24 -9.26 -4.23 -8.39
C ALA A 24 -10.57 -3.76 -7.77
N ASN A 25 -10.66 -3.76 -6.45
CA ASN A 25 -11.87 -3.34 -5.76
C ASN A 25 -12.18 -1.86 -6.00
N VAL A 26 -11.18 -0.99 -5.88
CA VAL A 26 -11.37 0.46 -6.13
C VAL A 26 -11.87 0.69 -7.55
N LEU A 27 -11.23 0.08 -8.54
CA LEU A 27 -11.61 0.24 -9.93
C LEU A 27 -13.00 -0.33 -10.23
N GLN A 28 -13.30 -1.50 -9.67
CA GLN A 28 -14.61 -2.14 -9.87
C GLN A 28 -15.72 -1.35 -9.19
N MET A 29 -15.49 -0.81 -8.01
CA MET A 29 -16.49 0.00 -7.32
C MET A 29 -16.80 1.28 -8.08
N ASN A 30 -15.80 1.88 -8.73
CA ASN A 30 -16.01 3.05 -9.58
C ASN A 30 -16.83 2.69 -10.81
N VAL A 31 -16.65 1.51 -11.39
CA VAL A 31 -17.50 1.00 -12.47
C VAL A 31 -18.93 0.82 -11.98
N ASN A 32 -19.09 0.17 -10.82
CA ASN A 32 -20.42 -0.09 -10.25
C ASN A 32 -21.18 1.21 -9.94
N ARG A 33 -20.46 2.25 -9.54
CA ARG A 33 -21.02 3.57 -9.27
C ARG A 33 -21.11 4.46 -10.51
N ARG A 34 -20.83 3.90 -11.68
CA ARG A 34 -20.89 4.57 -12.98
C ARG A 34 -19.98 5.80 -13.09
N ARG A 35 -18.88 5.82 -12.33
CA ARG A 35 -17.87 6.88 -12.43
C ARG A 35 -16.91 6.62 -13.57
N HIS A 36 -16.64 5.35 -13.87
CA HIS A 36 -15.75 4.91 -14.94
C HIS A 36 -16.37 3.76 -15.71
N ARG A 37 -15.95 3.63 -16.98
CA ARG A 37 -16.33 2.51 -17.84
C ARG A 37 -15.38 1.33 -17.60
N THR A 38 -15.83 0.13 -18.00
CA THR A 38 -14.99 -1.07 -17.92
C THR A 38 -13.73 -0.93 -18.77
N THR A 39 -13.79 -0.20 -19.91
CA THR A 39 -12.63 0.06 -20.76
C THR A 39 -11.58 0.89 -20.03
N PHE A 40 -11.97 1.87 -19.23
CA PHE A 40 -11.06 2.64 -18.40
C PHE A 40 -10.40 1.76 -17.34
N ARG A 41 -11.19 0.92 -16.65
CA ARG A 41 -10.69 -0.02 -15.66
C ARG A 41 -9.64 -0.95 -16.26
N ASP A 42 -9.94 -1.54 -17.41
CA ASP A 42 -9.07 -2.51 -18.05
C ASP A 42 -7.77 -1.86 -18.54
N ALA A 43 -7.86 -0.63 -19.06
CA ALA A 43 -6.68 0.13 -19.47
C ALA A 43 -5.80 0.48 -18.25
N ALA A 44 -6.41 0.89 -17.14
CA ALA A 44 -5.68 1.21 -15.91
C ALA A 44 -4.95 -0.01 -15.38
N LEU A 45 -5.60 -1.18 -15.37
CA LEU A 45 -4.98 -2.42 -14.92
C LEU A 45 -3.82 -2.83 -15.82
N ALA A 46 -3.96 -2.66 -17.13
CA ALA A 46 -2.89 -2.94 -18.07
C ALA A 46 -1.67 -2.05 -17.83
N ASP A 47 -1.90 -0.75 -17.57
CA ASP A 47 -0.82 0.19 -17.27
C ASP A 47 -0.12 -0.17 -15.96
N LEU A 48 -0.88 -0.49 -14.92
CA LEU A 48 -0.33 -0.88 -13.62
C LEU A 48 0.48 -2.17 -13.70
N ALA A 49 0.07 -3.10 -14.57
CA ALA A 49 0.78 -4.36 -14.76
C ALA A 49 2.18 -4.17 -15.35
N LEU A 50 2.44 -3.03 -16.00
CA LEU A 50 3.75 -2.72 -16.57
C LEU A 50 4.71 -2.11 -15.56
N LEU A 51 4.23 -1.68 -14.40
CA LEU A 51 5.07 -1.05 -13.39
C LEU A 51 5.86 -2.08 -12.60
N PRO A 52 7.09 -1.75 -12.16
CA PRO A 52 7.90 -2.65 -11.34
C PRO A 52 7.40 -2.66 -9.90
N ILE A 53 6.27 -3.33 -9.67
CA ILE A 53 5.63 -3.45 -8.36
C ILE A 53 5.84 -4.87 -7.85
N HIS A 54 6.42 -4.98 -6.65
CA HIS A 54 6.72 -6.25 -6.01
C HIS A 54 5.72 -6.52 -4.90
N LEU A 55 5.07 -7.66 -4.94
CA LEU A 55 4.18 -8.10 -3.86
C LEU A 55 5.00 -8.70 -2.74
N ASP A 56 4.78 -8.22 -1.52
CA ASP A 56 5.43 -8.77 -0.35
C ASP A 56 4.83 -10.14 0.01
N GLY A 57 5.64 -11.17 -0.02
CA GLY A 57 5.21 -12.54 0.27
C GLY A 57 5.02 -12.83 1.76
N ASP A 58 5.45 -11.92 2.63
CA ASP A 58 5.42 -12.12 4.07
C ASP A 58 4.33 -11.30 4.78
N THR A 59 3.45 -10.65 4.03
CA THR A 59 2.36 -9.83 4.61
C THR A 59 1.52 -10.65 5.59
N ASP A 60 1.11 -11.85 5.21
CA ASP A 60 0.27 -12.69 6.05
C ASP A 60 0.96 -13.16 7.33
N ARG A 61 2.27 -13.38 7.25
CA ARG A 61 3.03 -13.83 8.42
C ARG A 61 2.95 -12.83 9.56
N HIS A 62 2.86 -11.55 9.28
CA HIS A 62 2.86 -10.47 10.26
C HIS A 62 1.47 -9.91 10.55
N ALA A 63 0.43 -10.40 9.86
CA ALA A 63 -0.92 -9.85 9.92
C ALA A 63 -1.53 -9.87 11.33
N TRP A 64 -1.33 -10.95 12.06
CA TRP A 64 -1.92 -11.13 13.39
C TRP A 64 -0.97 -10.73 14.52
N ASP A 65 0.18 -10.21 14.20
CA ASP A 65 1.21 -9.86 15.17
C ASP A 65 1.58 -8.37 15.02
N GLU A 66 2.70 -8.06 14.39
CA GLU A 66 3.19 -6.68 14.30
C GLU A 66 2.20 -5.74 13.60
N THR A 67 1.56 -6.20 12.53
CA THR A 67 0.58 -5.40 11.82
C THR A 67 -0.59 -5.00 12.74
N LEU A 68 -1.10 -5.95 13.50
CA LEU A 68 -2.20 -5.70 14.42
C LEU A 68 -1.79 -4.73 15.53
N ARG A 69 -0.57 -4.83 16.03
CA ARG A 69 -0.04 -3.91 17.05
C ARG A 69 0.05 -2.48 16.53
N LEU A 70 0.51 -2.31 15.30
CA LEU A 70 0.60 -1.00 14.67
C LEU A 70 -0.80 -0.40 14.44
N ALA A 71 -1.73 -1.23 14.02
CA ALA A 71 -3.12 -0.79 13.83
C ALA A 71 -3.70 -0.27 15.16
N GLU A 72 -3.49 -0.99 16.24
CA GLU A 72 -3.98 -0.58 17.56
C GLU A 72 -3.27 0.68 18.06
N ARG A 73 -1.95 0.71 17.97
CA ARG A 73 -1.15 1.84 18.47
C ARG A 73 -1.52 3.17 17.79
N HIS A 74 -1.79 3.12 16.49
CA HIS A 74 -2.01 4.33 15.69
C HIS A 74 -3.46 4.50 15.24
N GLU A 75 -4.36 3.65 15.71
CA GLU A 75 -5.77 3.69 15.33
C GLU A 75 -5.98 3.63 13.81
N LEU A 76 -5.20 2.75 13.17
CA LEU A 76 -5.30 2.50 11.73
C LEU A 76 -6.13 1.26 11.47
N THR A 77 -6.67 1.17 10.26
CA THR A 77 -7.18 -0.11 9.79
C THR A 77 -6.01 -1.08 9.69
N VAL A 78 -6.30 -2.37 9.77
CA VAL A 78 -5.27 -3.40 9.59
C VAL A 78 -4.66 -3.32 8.19
N TYR A 79 -5.46 -2.94 7.20
CA TYR A 79 -5.00 -2.77 5.82
C TYR A 79 -3.96 -1.65 5.70
N ASP A 80 -4.23 -0.49 6.29
CA ASP A 80 -3.26 0.62 6.31
C ASP A 80 -2.03 0.27 7.14
N ALA A 81 -2.22 -0.40 8.26
CA ALA A 81 -1.12 -0.85 9.11
C ALA A 81 -0.20 -1.83 8.37
N ALA A 82 -0.73 -2.61 7.43
CA ALA A 82 0.08 -3.54 6.63
C ALA A 82 1.13 -2.79 5.79
N TYR A 83 0.79 -1.62 5.27
CA TYR A 83 1.76 -0.78 4.54
C TYR A 83 2.84 -0.24 5.48
N LEU A 84 2.46 0.19 6.65
CA LEU A 84 3.41 0.68 7.65
C LEU A 84 4.35 -0.44 8.14
N GLU A 85 3.81 -1.61 8.40
CA GLU A 85 4.57 -2.78 8.81
C GLU A 85 5.61 -3.15 7.74
N LEU A 86 5.18 -3.18 6.47
CA LEU A 86 6.05 -3.49 5.36
C LEU A 86 7.20 -2.48 5.26
N ALA A 87 6.92 -1.18 5.39
CA ALA A 87 7.93 -0.14 5.36
C ALA A 87 8.96 -0.31 6.47
N LEU A 88 8.50 -0.60 7.68
CA LEU A 88 9.38 -0.81 8.83
C LEU A 88 10.25 -2.05 8.64
N ARG A 89 9.65 -3.16 8.26
CA ARG A 89 10.35 -4.44 8.12
C ARG A 89 11.39 -4.41 7.00
N ARG A 90 11.06 -3.83 5.86
CA ARG A 90 11.97 -3.73 4.72
C ARG A 90 12.86 -2.49 4.75
N LYS A 91 12.64 -1.59 5.70
CA LYS A 91 13.42 -0.37 5.86
C LYS A 91 13.41 0.49 4.59
N ILE A 92 12.22 0.71 4.08
CA ILE A 92 12.00 1.53 2.89
C ILE A 92 11.05 2.68 3.21
N ALA A 93 11.08 3.72 2.38
CA ALA A 93 10.21 4.87 2.56
C ALA A 93 8.78 4.54 2.16
N LEU A 94 7.83 5.22 2.79
CA LEU A 94 6.41 5.06 2.53
C LEU A 94 5.89 6.23 1.71
N ALA A 95 5.14 5.93 0.65
CA ALA A 95 4.46 6.91 -0.16
C ALA A 95 2.95 6.78 0.07
N THR A 96 2.34 7.78 0.66
CA THR A 96 0.90 7.81 0.90
C THR A 96 0.43 9.25 1.06
N LEU A 97 -0.81 9.51 0.68
CA LEU A 97 -1.47 10.80 0.91
C LEU A 97 -2.37 10.77 2.15
N ASP A 98 -2.60 9.60 2.73
CA ASP A 98 -3.45 9.47 3.91
C ASP A 98 -2.77 10.09 5.14
N ARG A 99 -3.46 11.06 5.76
CA ARG A 99 -2.92 11.81 6.89
C ARG A 99 -2.62 10.94 8.10
N GLN A 100 -3.52 10.02 8.43
CA GLN A 100 -3.33 9.14 9.58
C GLN A 100 -2.12 8.22 9.39
N LEU A 101 -1.98 7.67 8.20
CA LEU A 101 -0.86 6.79 7.89
C LEU A 101 0.46 7.57 7.85
N ARG A 102 0.45 8.79 7.31
CA ARG A 102 1.63 9.67 7.34
C ARG A 102 2.06 9.98 8.77
N ALA A 103 1.10 10.33 9.62
CA ALA A 103 1.39 10.63 11.03
C ALA A 103 1.95 9.41 11.76
N ALA A 104 1.38 8.24 11.53
CA ALA A 104 1.86 7.00 12.13
C ALA A 104 3.28 6.66 11.66
N ALA A 105 3.55 6.81 10.37
CA ALA A 105 4.87 6.56 9.79
C ALA A 105 5.92 7.49 10.41
N ALA A 106 5.60 8.77 10.57
CA ALA A 106 6.51 9.73 11.19
C ALA A 106 6.84 9.33 12.63
N ARG A 107 5.84 8.90 13.40
CA ARG A 107 6.04 8.46 14.78
C ARG A 107 6.91 7.22 14.88
N GLU A 108 6.84 6.33 13.90
CA GLU A 108 7.64 5.11 13.84
C GLU A 108 9.01 5.33 13.20
N GLY A 109 9.33 6.53 12.78
CA GLY A 109 10.62 6.83 12.16
C GLY A 109 10.73 6.39 10.71
N VAL A 110 9.61 6.14 10.04
CA VAL A 110 9.59 5.76 8.64
C VAL A 110 9.70 7.02 7.78
N GLN A 111 10.62 7.02 6.83
CA GLN A 111 10.75 8.11 5.88
C GLN A 111 9.52 8.19 4.99
N LEU A 112 9.00 9.40 4.80
CA LEU A 112 7.88 9.66 3.91
C LEU A 112 8.37 10.24 2.60
N LEU A 113 7.75 9.79 1.50
CA LEU A 113 7.99 10.35 0.17
C LEU A 113 6.87 11.32 -0.17
N GLY A 114 7.24 12.39 -0.85
CA GLY A 114 6.32 13.43 -1.24
C GLY A 114 6.03 14.40 -0.12
N ALA A 115 5.35 15.46 -0.45
CA ALA A 115 5.02 16.53 0.49
C ALA A 115 3.68 16.31 1.15
#